data_6614f998203c6d17436bd92ca8a07fdc
#
_entry.id   6614f998203c6d17436bd92ca8a07fdc
#
_cell.length_a   1.000
_cell.length_b   1.000
_cell.length_c   1.000
_cell.angle_alpha   90.00
_cell.angle_beta   90.00
_cell.angle_gamma   90.00
#
_symmetry.space_group_name_H-M   'P 1'
#
loop_
_entity.id
_entity.type
_entity.pdbx_description
1 polymer ?
#
loop_
_entity_poly.entity_id
_entity_poly.type
_entity_poly.pdbx_seq_one_letter_code
_entity_poly.pdbx_strand_id
1 'polypeptide(L)'
;MKKFFSIFLVCVLLLGLCACGGEGTKAEKGLQAGFGRVSILPDDLGVEIAGGDASARLSTGYVDEVATTCIALREGNETVLLYTIDLITVTSHVYAAQAYIAEATGIPVENILLNCTHTHNGVSIRSNWNGVDNYRAMFYEACAKAGQKAIADLSPAEMYYGSTMTENMVFVRHYLMNNGTTYGNGHGSSSSGYKEHLYPADGELQTIKLARPAEDKPDIVLVNLGAHATINSGSERGRSTSISADWPYNVRTYVEENSDSLCAVFEAAAGDQIPNSAIDGLAPYGNKYPEFGNKIGEYCLEILNGEMTKAEGTGIRLKVHVYTADSMKEGLEDPERLAQASEIAAVSAAKGSSHVDTKAIVAKYGFPSVYEATGLVSRTKYLDTYSMELHYMDIHGVSFIFAPFEMFGVTGRAIKDNSPYDMTFVITCSENSMGDHMGYIPHIQGCEESFYEYDVTKFARGTAEDLAVTYVDLLTQLKNEQ
;
A
#
# COMPACT_ATOMS: atom_id res chain seq x y z
N MET A 1 10.95 -76.54 21.25
CA MET A 1 11.93 -76.62 22.37
C MET A 1 13.24 -76.00 21.90
N LYS A 2 13.85 -75.24 22.74
CA LYS A 2 15.11 -74.47 22.68
C LYS A 2 15.00 -73.01 22.20
N LYS A 3 15.05 -72.22 23.27
CA LYS A 3 15.24 -70.71 23.24
C LYS A 3 16.69 -70.40 22.87
N PHE A 4 16.94 -69.45 22.02
CA PHE A 4 18.22 -68.80 21.92
C PHE A 4 18.07 -67.36 22.33
N PHE A 5 18.74 -66.97 23.41
CA PHE A 5 18.96 -65.57 23.85
C PHE A 5 20.16 -65.06 23.09
N SER A 6 19.98 -63.94 22.41
CA SER A 6 21.10 -63.12 21.84
C SER A 6 21.22 -61.86 22.66
N ILE A 7 22.31 -61.75 23.35
CA ILE A 7 22.79 -60.61 24.12
C ILE A 7 23.29 -59.58 23.09
N PHE A 8 22.68 -58.41 23.06
CA PHE A 8 23.20 -57.25 22.30
C PHE A 8 24.10 -56.44 23.23
N LEU A 9 25.39 -56.42 22.93
CA LEU A 9 26.42 -55.65 23.61
C LEU A 9 26.29 -54.18 23.20
N VAL A 10 25.87 -53.28 24.09
CA VAL A 10 25.82 -51.83 23.88
C VAL A 10 27.21 -51.26 24.14
N CYS A 11 27.93 -50.93 23.10
CA CYS A 11 29.13 -50.09 23.18
C CYS A 11 28.72 -48.63 23.36
N VAL A 12 28.87 -48.11 24.57
CA VAL A 12 28.76 -46.67 24.86
C VAL A 12 30.06 -46.01 24.40
N LEU A 13 30.02 -45.34 23.26
CA LEU A 13 31.07 -44.42 22.84
C LEU A 13 30.81 -43.08 23.53
N LEU A 14 31.61 -42.76 24.52
CA LEU A 14 31.77 -41.43 25.08
C LEU A 14 32.46 -40.52 24.04
N LEU A 15 31.69 -39.81 23.24
CA LEU A 15 32.19 -38.67 22.45
C LEU A 15 32.25 -37.46 23.39
N GLY A 16 33.48 -37.03 23.67
CA GLY A 16 33.76 -35.81 24.39
C GLY A 16 33.15 -34.62 23.69
N LEU A 17 32.20 -33.96 24.34
CA LEU A 17 31.75 -32.61 23.99
C LEU A 17 32.92 -31.65 24.20
N CYS A 18 33.66 -31.32 23.12
CA CYS A 18 34.38 -30.09 23.06
C CYS A 18 33.31 -28.98 23.02
N ALA A 19 33.05 -28.34 24.13
CA ALA A 19 32.37 -27.08 24.20
C ALA A 19 33.28 -26.06 23.50
N CYS A 20 33.13 -25.87 22.20
CA CYS A 20 33.47 -24.63 21.60
C CYS A 20 32.48 -23.62 22.17
N GLY A 21 32.94 -22.85 23.17
CA GLY A 21 32.30 -21.62 23.55
C GLY A 21 32.25 -20.71 22.30
N GLY A 22 31.11 -20.72 21.63
CA GLY A 22 30.80 -19.65 20.73
C GLY A 22 30.79 -18.37 21.56
N GLU A 23 31.77 -17.51 21.39
CA GLU A 23 31.63 -16.10 21.77
C GLU A 23 30.32 -15.68 21.13
N GLY A 24 29.29 -15.42 21.92
CA GLY A 24 28.10 -14.76 21.46
C GLY A 24 28.57 -13.46 20.80
N THR A 25 28.43 -13.35 19.50
CA THR A 25 28.66 -12.11 18.77
C THR A 25 27.89 -11.05 19.54
N LYS A 26 28.61 -10.10 20.16
CA LYS A 26 27.99 -8.93 20.78
C LYS A 26 27.11 -8.32 19.70
N ALA A 27 25.80 -8.23 19.97
CA ALA A 27 24.90 -7.53 19.07
C ALA A 27 25.55 -6.20 18.70
N GLU A 28 25.74 -5.97 17.41
CA GLU A 28 26.33 -4.71 16.94
C GLU A 28 25.44 -3.57 17.43
N LYS A 29 26.05 -2.60 18.07
CA LYS A 29 25.34 -1.42 18.56
C LYS A 29 25.09 -0.49 17.38
N GLY A 30 23.85 -0.13 17.14
CA GLY A 30 23.44 0.79 16.10
C GLY A 30 22.56 0.14 15.03
N LEU A 31 21.95 0.99 14.24
CA LEU A 31 21.07 0.59 13.16
C LEU A 31 21.86 -0.13 12.05
N GLN A 32 21.28 -1.20 11.55
CA GLN A 32 21.69 -1.88 10.32
C GLN A 32 20.55 -1.85 9.32
N ALA A 33 20.86 -1.73 8.04
CA ALA A 33 19.91 -1.77 6.96
C ALA A 33 20.37 -2.71 5.85
N GLY A 34 19.41 -3.41 5.24
CA GLY A 34 19.65 -4.30 4.12
C GLY A 34 18.51 -4.26 3.12
N PHE A 35 18.80 -4.60 1.87
CA PHE A 35 17.90 -4.50 0.73
C PHE A 35 17.78 -5.82 -0.04
N GLY A 36 16.57 -6.18 -0.43
CA GLY A 36 16.33 -7.32 -1.30
C GLY A 36 15.16 -7.07 -2.23
N ARG A 37 15.37 -7.23 -3.53
CA ARG A 37 14.32 -7.14 -4.55
C ARG A 37 14.29 -8.40 -5.39
N VAL A 38 13.06 -8.86 -5.70
CA VAL A 38 12.81 -10.02 -6.57
C VAL A 38 11.63 -9.70 -7.47
N SER A 39 11.77 -10.00 -8.75
CA SER A 39 10.69 -9.89 -9.73
C SER A 39 9.50 -10.78 -9.35
N ILE A 40 8.30 -10.26 -9.56
CA ILE A 40 7.02 -11.01 -9.47
C ILE A 40 6.28 -10.98 -10.83
N LEU A 41 7.02 -10.73 -11.93
CA LEU A 41 6.46 -10.92 -13.27
C LEU A 41 6.04 -12.38 -13.44
N PRO A 42 4.86 -12.65 -13.99
CA PRO A 42 4.46 -14.02 -14.33
C PRO A 42 5.29 -14.55 -15.50
N ASP A 43 5.56 -15.84 -15.51
CA ASP A 43 6.27 -16.50 -16.59
C ASP A 43 5.48 -16.44 -17.91
N ASP A 44 4.16 -16.51 -17.83
CA ASP A 44 3.24 -16.51 -18.97
C ASP A 44 2.32 -15.28 -18.97
N LEU A 45 1.96 -14.80 -20.15
CA LEU A 45 0.90 -13.83 -20.38
C LEU A 45 -0.49 -14.47 -20.34
N GLY A 46 -1.53 -13.64 -20.36
CA GLY A 46 -2.92 -14.11 -20.21
C GLY A 46 -3.36 -14.21 -18.75
N VAL A 47 -2.56 -13.71 -17.82
CA VAL A 47 -2.94 -13.57 -16.42
C VAL A 47 -3.89 -12.38 -16.24
N GLU A 48 -4.75 -12.43 -15.24
CA GLU A 48 -5.64 -11.32 -14.93
C GLU A 48 -4.90 -10.18 -14.25
N ILE A 49 -5.16 -8.96 -14.73
CA ILE A 49 -4.61 -7.70 -14.18
C ILE A 49 -5.64 -7.09 -13.23
N ALA A 50 -5.18 -6.62 -12.07
CA ALA A 50 -5.99 -5.94 -11.06
C ALA A 50 -6.38 -4.51 -11.49
N GLY A 51 -7.26 -3.85 -10.70
CA GLY A 51 -7.63 -2.44 -10.89
C GLY A 51 -8.60 -2.20 -12.05
N GLY A 52 -9.39 -3.17 -12.44
CA GLY A 52 -10.43 -3.04 -13.47
C GLY A 52 -11.84 -3.02 -12.93
N ASP A 53 -12.80 -2.51 -13.74
CA ASP A 53 -14.23 -2.74 -13.50
C ASP A 53 -14.58 -4.24 -13.62
N ALA A 54 -15.87 -4.57 -13.58
CA ALA A 54 -16.43 -5.91 -13.55
C ALA A 54 -15.99 -6.89 -14.66
N SER A 55 -15.20 -6.48 -15.66
CA SER A 55 -14.67 -7.37 -16.70
C SER A 55 -13.18 -7.66 -16.47
N ALA A 56 -12.81 -8.94 -16.41
CA ALA A 56 -11.43 -9.39 -16.30
C ALA A 56 -10.57 -8.82 -17.45
N ARG A 57 -9.44 -8.21 -17.10
CA ARG A 57 -8.41 -7.77 -18.04
C ARG A 57 -7.32 -8.83 -18.08
N LEU A 58 -7.13 -9.49 -19.21
CA LEU A 58 -6.04 -10.45 -19.39
C LEU A 58 -4.81 -9.75 -19.96
N SER A 59 -3.64 -10.05 -19.41
CA SER A 59 -2.38 -9.47 -19.85
C SER A 59 -2.01 -9.92 -21.26
N THR A 60 -1.55 -8.96 -22.07
CA THR A 60 -1.02 -9.20 -23.43
C THR A 60 0.44 -8.81 -23.58
N GLY A 61 1.04 -8.25 -22.53
CA GLY A 61 2.42 -7.82 -22.46
C GLY A 61 2.75 -7.23 -21.09
N TYR A 62 3.93 -6.67 -20.98
CA TYR A 62 4.38 -5.88 -19.85
C TYR A 62 5.12 -4.63 -20.36
N VAL A 63 5.04 -3.54 -19.59
CA VAL A 63 5.73 -2.27 -19.89
C VAL A 63 7.02 -2.20 -19.09
N ASP A 64 6.97 -2.64 -17.84
CA ASP A 64 8.06 -2.59 -16.88
C ASP A 64 7.98 -3.75 -15.89
N GLU A 65 9.00 -3.86 -15.03
CA GLU A 65 9.10 -4.91 -14.04
C GLU A 65 8.22 -4.60 -12.83
N VAL A 66 7.38 -5.56 -12.44
CA VAL A 66 6.73 -5.63 -11.14
C VAL A 66 7.58 -6.48 -10.19
N ALA A 67 7.75 -5.99 -8.96
CA ALA A 67 8.65 -6.62 -7.99
C ALA A 67 8.05 -6.65 -6.58
N THR A 68 8.60 -7.51 -5.74
CA THR A 68 8.54 -7.42 -4.29
C THR A 68 9.89 -6.94 -3.77
N THR A 69 9.90 -5.88 -2.98
CA THR A 69 11.10 -5.27 -2.40
C THR A 69 11.01 -5.33 -0.88
N CYS A 70 12.06 -5.79 -0.23
CA CYS A 70 12.17 -5.88 1.22
C CYS A 70 13.31 -4.99 1.72
N ILE A 71 13.03 -4.19 2.74
CA ILE A 71 14.02 -3.46 3.54
C ILE A 71 14.09 -4.15 4.89
N ALA A 72 15.25 -4.69 5.25
CA ALA A 72 15.52 -5.22 6.58
C ALA A 72 16.15 -4.12 7.43
N LEU A 73 15.57 -3.87 8.60
CA LEU A 73 16.12 -2.94 9.60
C LEU A 73 16.36 -3.71 10.88
N ARG A 74 17.56 -3.60 11.43
CA ARG A 74 17.97 -4.29 12.65
C ARG A 74 18.68 -3.36 13.61
N GLU A 75 18.35 -3.45 14.88
CA GLU A 75 19.15 -2.89 15.96
C GLU A 75 19.10 -3.82 17.18
N GLY A 76 20.27 -4.20 17.69
CA GLY A 76 20.36 -5.17 18.76
C GLY A 76 19.73 -6.51 18.38
N ASN A 77 18.70 -6.92 19.10
CA ASN A 77 17.95 -8.15 18.84
C ASN A 77 16.67 -7.93 18.01
N GLU A 78 16.29 -6.67 17.81
CA GLU A 78 15.08 -6.34 17.07
C GLU A 78 15.39 -6.30 15.57
N THR A 79 14.56 -6.96 14.78
CA THR A 79 14.61 -6.92 13.32
C THR A 79 13.21 -6.79 12.78
N VAL A 80 13.00 -5.83 11.89
CA VAL A 80 11.74 -5.66 11.15
C VAL A 80 12.01 -5.76 9.66
N LEU A 81 11.05 -6.30 8.91
CA LEU A 81 11.08 -6.39 7.46
C LEU A 81 9.93 -5.55 6.89
N LEU A 82 10.30 -4.51 6.13
CA LEU A 82 9.34 -3.64 5.46
C LEU A 82 9.27 -4.04 3.99
N TYR A 83 8.10 -4.47 3.53
CA TYR A 83 7.88 -4.85 2.14
C TYR A 83 7.10 -3.77 1.41
N THR A 84 7.50 -3.50 0.18
CA THR A 84 6.67 -2.83 -0.82
C THR A 84 6.54 -3.73 -2.05
N ILE A 85 5.30 -3.94 -2.51
CA ILE A 85 4.93 -4.97 -3.48
C ILE A 85 4.15 -4.32 -4.62
N ASP A 86 4.54 -4.57 -5.86
CA ASP A 86 3.86 -4.00 -7.04
C ASP A 86 2.55 -4.76 -7.36
N LEU A 87 1.63 -4.71 -6.43
CA LEU A 87 0.26 -5.19 -6.52
C LEU A 87 -0.72 -4.08 -6.08
N ILE A 88 -2.02 -4.31 -6.30
CA ILE A 88 -3.03 -3.28 -6.00
C ILE A 88 -3.26 -3.10 -4.50
N THR A 89 -3.27 -4.17 -3.70
CA THR A 89 -3.50 -4.10 -2.26
C THR A 89 -3.14 -5.41 -1.56
N VAL A 90 -2.95 -5.35 -0.26
CA VAL A 90 -2.71 -6.55 0.57
C VAL A 90 -4.04 -7.27 0.81
N THR A 91 -4.29 -8.28 0.00
CA THR A 91 -5.40 -9.22 0.18
C THR A 91 -4.99 -10.36 1.11
N SER A 92 -5.93 -11.21 1.51
CA SER A 92 -5.62 -12.45 2.27
C SER A 92 -4.56 -13.33 1.60
N HIS A 93 -4.50 -13.33 0.25
CA HIS A 93 -3.46 -14.05 -0.49
C HIS A 93 -2.09 -13.35 -0.41
N VAL A 94 -2.04 -12.01 -0.41
CA VAL A 94 -0.78 -11.28 -0.20
C VAL A 94 -0.32 -11.45 1.24
N TYR A 95 -1.24 -11.31 2.20
CA TYR A 95 -0.98 -11.52 3.62
C TYR A 95 -0.38 -12.91 3.91
N ALA A 96 -0.84 -13.96 3.22
CA ALA A 96 -0.31 -15.31 3.39
C ALA A 96 1.21 -15.42 3.11
N ALA A 97 1.81 -14.47 2.37
CA ALA A 97 3.26 -14.44 2.15
C ALA A 97 4.07 -14.29 3.46
N GLN A 98 3.49 -13.66 4.51
CA GLN A 98 4.20 -13.48 5.79
C GLN A 98 4.67 -14.80 6.38
N ALA A 99 3.87 -15.87 6.31
CA ALA A 99 4.25 -17.18 6.82
C ALA A 99 5.47 -17.76 6.09
N TYR A 100 5.52 -17.61 4.76
CA TYR A 100 6.66 -18.05 3.94
C TYR A 100 7.91 -17.22 4.21
N ILE A 101 7.74 -15.91 4.40
CA ILE A 101 8.83 -15.01 4.77
C ILE A 101 9.39 -15.40 6.15
N ALA A 102 8.50 -15.58 7.15
CA ALA A 102 8.91 -15.96 8.49
C ALA A 102 9.66 -17.29 8.53
N GLU A 103 9.17 -18.32 7.81
CA GLU A 103 9.85 -19.60 7.69
C GLU A 103 11.24 -19.47 7.05
N ALA A 104 11.34 -18.68 5.99
CA ALA A 104 12.58 -18.52 5.23
C ALA A 104 13.65 -17.66 5.92
N THR A 105 13.22 -16.73 6.80
CA THR A 105 14.09 -15.71 7.40
C THR A 105 14.32 -15.91 8.89
N GLY A 106 13.42 -16.62 9.56
CA GLY A 106 13.40 -16.75 11.02
C GLY A 106 12.91 -15.50 11.75
N ILE A 107 12.38 -14.49 11.01
CA ILE A 107 11.79 -13.29 11.61
C ILE A 107 10.35 -13.59 12.02
N PRO A 108 9.91 -13.19 13.24
CA PRO A 108 8.53 -13.32 13.67
C PRO A 108 7.55 -12.63 12.71
N VAL A 109 6.36 -13.22 12.51
CA VAL A 109 5.36 -12.68 11.56
C VAL A 109 4.93 -11.26 11.92
N GLU A 110 4.84 -10.92 13.19
CA GLU A 110 4.50 -9.61 13.72
C GLU A 110 5.54 -8.52 13.38
N ASN A 111 6.74 -8.91 12.98
CA ASN A 111 7.82 -8.01 12.56
C ASN A 111 7.97 -7.93 11.03
N ILE A 112 7.01 -8.48 10.27
CA ILE A 112 6.99 -8.47 8.80
C ILE A 112 5.82 -7.61 8.35
N LEU A 113 6.11 -6.43 7.84
CA LEU A 113 5.10 -5.45 7.41
C LEU A 113 5.01 -5.41 5.89
N LEU A 114 3.83 -5.70 5.36
CA LEU A 114 3.56 -5.74 3.92
C LEU A 114 2.80 -4.48 3.50
N ASN A 115 3.23 -3.86 2.40
CA ASN A 115 2.55 -2.76 1.73
C ASN A 115 2.48 -3.05 0.24
N CYS A 116 1.44 -2.57 -0.43
CA CYS A 116 1.35 -2.59 -1.89
C CYS A 116 1.51 -1.17 -2.46
N THR A 117 2.17 -1.04 -3.62
CA THR A 117 2.33 0.24 -4.35
C THR A 117 1.04 0.74 -4.98
N HIS A 118 -0.03 -0.01 -4.83
CA HIS A 118 -1.35 0.27 -5.37
C HIS A 118 -1.39 0.39 -6.91
N THR A 119 -0.47 -0.31 -7.60
CA THR A 119 -0.53 -0.30 -9.06
C THR A 119 -1.80 -0.97 -9.58
N HIS A 120 -2.50 -0.27 -10.46
CA HIS A 120 -3.69 -0.79 -11.15
C HIS A 120 -3.36 -1.66 -12.36
N ASN A 121 -2.07 -1.99 -12.55
CA ASN A 121 -1.57 -2.85 -13.63
C ASN A 121 -0.78 -4.05 -13.11
N GLY A 122 -0.80 -4.33 -11.81
CA GLY A 122 -0.26 -5.54 -11.21
C GLY A 122 -1.13 -6.77 -11.48
N VAL A 123 -0.59 -7.96 -11.24
CA VAL A 123 -1.33 -9.22 -11.39
C VAL A 123 -2.42 -9.33 -10.32
N SER A 124 -3.62 -9.76 -10.72
CA SER A 124 -4.75 -10.01 -9.82
C SER A 124 -4.57 -11.32 -9.07
N ILE A 125 -3.90 -11.27 -7.92
CA ILE A 125 -3.67 -12.46 -7.08
C ILE A 125 -4.94 -12.94 -6.35
N ARG A 126 -5.95 -12.06 -6.23
CA ARG A 126 -7.23 -12.35 -5.58
C ARG A 126 -8.18 -13.15 -6.46
N SER A 127 -8.20 -12.87 -7.77
CA SER A 127 -9.12 -13.47 -8.72
C SER A 127 -8.80 -14.93 -9.00
N ASN A 128 -9.80 -15.68 -9.46
CA ASN A 128 -9.67 -17.09 -9.84
C ASN A 128 -9.53 -17.21 -11.36
N TRP A 129 -8.32 -17.04 -11.88
CA TRP A 129 -8.00 -17.29 -13.28
C TRP A 129 -7.14 -18.55 -13.41
N ASN A 130 -7.07 -19.10 -14.62
CA ASN A 130 -6.31 -20.33 -14.88
C ASN A 130 -4.81 -20.11 -14.66
N GLY A 131 -4.22 -20.82 -13.70
CA GLY A 131 -2.80 -20.70 -13.32
C GLY A 131 -2.54 -19.79 -12.13
N VAL A 132 -3.55 -19.16 -11.52
CA VAL A 132 -3.37 -18.25 -10.37
C VAL A 132 -2.66 -18.92 -9.18
N ASP A 133 -2.89 -20.20 -8.93
CA ASP A 133 -2.25 -20.90 -7.82
C ASP A 133 -0.74 -21.11 -8.07
N ASN A 134 -0.31 -21.31 -9.31
CA ASN A 134 1.11 -21.33 -9.67
C ASN A 134 1.74 -19.94 -9.48
N TYR A 135 1.02 -18.88 -9.86
CA TYR A 135 1.45 -17.51 -9.64
C TYR A 135 1.57 -17.20 -8.13
N ARG A 136 0.58 -17.60 -7.32
CA ARG A 136 0.63 -17.45 -5.86
C ARG A 136 1.86 -18.15 -5.25
N ALA A 137 2.14 -19.38 -5.67
CA ALA A 137 3.30 -20.12 -5.20
C ALA A 137 4.62 -19.41 -5.55
N MET A 138 4.77 -18.95 -6.80
CA MET A 138 5.92 -18.16 -7.25
C MET A 138 6.04 -16.85 -6.47
N PHE A 139 4.92 -16.15 -6.23
CA PHE A 139 4.87 -14.90 -5.46
C PHE A 139 5.35 -15.10 -4.02
N TYR A 140 4.91 -16.17 -3.33
CA TYR A 140 5.34 -16.47 -1.96
C TYR A 140 6.83 -16.76 -1.89
N GLU A 141 7.36 -17.53 -2.86
CA GLU A 141 8.80 -17.78 -2.96
C GLU A 141 9.59 -16.50 -3.23
N ALA A 142 9.09 -15.62 -4.10
CA ALA A 142 9.72 -14.33 -4.40
C ALA A 142 9.77 -13.43 -3.15
N CYS A 143 8.69 -13.35 -2.37
CA CYS A 143 8.67 -12.60 -1.12
C CYS A 143 9.66 -13.17 -0.09
N ALA A 144 9.67 -14.48 0.11
CA ALA A 144 10.63 -15.15 0.98
C ALA A 144 12.08 -14.86 0.58
N LYS A 145 12.37 -14.95 -0.72
CA LYS A 145 13.71 -14.68 -1.27
C LYS A 145 14.11 -13.21 -1.15
N ALA A 146 13.18 -12.27 -1.29
CA ALA A 146 13.45 -10.84 -1.07
C ALA A 146 13.87 -10.58 0.39
N GLY A 147 13.17 -11.18 1.37
CA GLY A 147 13.53 -11.11 2.78
C GLY A 147 14.90 -11.71 3.08
N GLN A 148 15.19 -12.89 2.55
CA GLN A 148 16.51 -13.53 2.69
C GLN A 148 17.64 -12.64 2.14
N LYS A 149 17.43 -12.04 0.96
CA LYS A 149 18.39 -11.11 0.37
C LYS A 149 18.61 -9.88 1.26
N ALA A 150 17.51 -9.28 1.76
CA ALA A 150 17.60 -8.11 2.62
C ALA A 150 18.34 -8.41 3.93
N ILE A 151 18.11 -9.58 4.55
CA ILE A 151 18.82 -9.99 5.76
C ILE A 151 20.32 -10.26 5.45
N ALA A 152 20.62 -10.89 4.34
CA ALA A 152 22.00 -11.14 3.91
C ALA A 152 22.76 -9.85 3.55
N ASP A 153 22.02 -8.79 3.17
CA ASP A 153 22.60 -7.48 2.81
C ASP A 153 22.73 -6.53 4.01
N LEU A 154 22.29 -6.90 5.21
CA LEU A 154 22.40 -6.05 6.40
C LEU A 154 23.82 -5.52 6.60
N SER A 155 23.94 -4.23 6.81
CA SER A 155 25.18 -3.53 7.13
C SER A 155 24.89 -2.29 7.98
N PRO A 156 25.88 -1.78 8.77
CA PRO A 156 25.70 -0.58 9.57
C PRO A 156 25.16 0.57 8.75
N ALA A 157 24.17 1.27 9.29
CA ALA A 157 23.49 2.36 8.59
C ALA A 157 23.22 3.56 9.51
N GLU A 158 23.18 4.73 8.91
CA GLU A 158 22.70 5.96 9.54
C GLU A 158 21.43 6.41 8.80
N MET A 159 20.39 6.80 9.56
CA MET A 159 19.13 7.26 8.97
C MET A 159 19.09 8.78 8.85
N TYR A 160 18.68 9.24 7.67
CA TYR A 160 18.41 10.64 7.37
C TYR A 160 17.03 10.77 6.73
N TYR A 161 16.37 11.90 6.90
CA TYR A 161 15.08 12.18 6.29
C TYR A 161 14.98 13.61 5.77
N GLY A 162 14.09 13.80 4.81
CA GLY A 162 13.75 15.10 4.26
C GLY A 162 12.44 15.02 3.47
N SER A 163 11.84 16.18 3.21
CA SER A 163 10.63 16.27 2.40
C SER A 163 10.61 17.53 1.54
N THR A 164 9.77 17.52 0.52
CA THR A 164 9.46 18.69 -0.31
C THR A 164 8.03 18.62 -0.82
N MET A 165 7.43 19.79 -1.08
CA MET A 165 6.13 19.84 -1.76
C MET A 165 6.34 19.71 -3.27
N THR A 166 5.66 18.75 -3.88
CA THR A 166 5.65 18.61 -5.35
C THR A 166 4.65 19.57 -5.96
N GLU A 167 5.06 20.27 -7.02
CA GLU A 167 4.19 21.21 -7.70
C GLU A 167 3.44 20.58 -8.87
N ASN A 168 2.11 20.63 -8.84
CA ASN A 168 1.25 20.14 -9.93
C ASN A 168 1.47 18.66 -10.29
N MET A 169 1.78 17.83 -9.28
CA MET A 169 2.00 16.40 -9.45
C MET A 169 0.82 15.57 -8.93
N VAL A 170 0.15 16.02 -7.88
CA VAL A 170 -0.90 15.26 -7.19
C VAL A 170 -2.15 16.10 -7.06
N PHE A 171 -3.31 15.52 -7.33
CA PHE A 171 -4.61 16.20 -7.33
C PHE A 171 -5.68 15.34 -6.69
N VAL A 172 -6.59 15.98 -5.96
CA VAL A 172 -7.81 15.33 -5.49
C VAL A 172 -8.77 15.10 -6.66
N ARG A 173 -9.34 13.91 -6.79
CA ARG A 173 -10.26 13.58 -7.90
C ARG A 173 -11.72 13.98 -7.66
N HIS A 174 -11.95 14.89 -6.71
CA HIS A 174 -13.23 15.49 -6.38
C HIS A 174 -13.23 16.96 -6.82
N TYR A 175 -14.31 17.41 -7.47
CA TYR A 175 -14.37 18.69 -8.14
C TYR A 175 -15.62 19.49 -7.76
N LEU A 176 -15.48 20.80 -7.67
CA LEU A 176 -16.58 21.74 -7.80
C LEU A 176 -16.81 22.01 -9.30
N MET A 177 -18.06 21.91 -9.73
CA MET A 177 -18.44 22.15 -11.11
C MET A 177 -18.85 23.61 -11.33
N ASN A 178 -18.81 24.10 -12.58
CA ASN A 178 -19.23 25.48 -12.93
C ASN A 178 -20.71 25.78 -12.62
N ASN A 179 -21.55 24.76 -12.54
CA ASN A 179 -22.97 24.88 -12.16
C ASN A 179 -23.19 24.87 -10.65
N GLY A 180 -22.12 24.77 -9.84
CA GLY A 180 -22.16 24.76 -8.39
C GLY A 180 -22.41 23.37 -7.75
N THR A 181 -22.52 22.30 -8.56
CA THR A 181 -22.59 20.92 -8.03
C THR A 181 -21.17 20.38 -7.79
N THR A 182 -21.08 19.31 -7.00
CA THR A 182 -19.86 18.53 -6.81
C THR A 182 -19.84 17.32 -7.77
N TYR A 183 -18.65 16.85 -8.11
CA TYR A 183 -18.44 15.63 -8.89
C TYR A 183 -17.20 14.88 -8.41
N GLY A 184 -17.36 13.60 -8.11
CA GLY A 184 -16.28 12.73 -7.69
C GLY A 184 -15.77 11.85 -8.82
N ASN A 185 -14.56 11.34 -8.65
CA ASN A 185 -13.90 10.41 -9.57
C ASN A 185 -13.69 10.92 -11.01
N GLY A 186 -13.39 12.21 -11.13
CA GLY A 186 -13.07 12.86 -12.41
C GLY A 186 -11.68 12.45 -12.91
N HIS A 187 -11.60 11.40 -13.71
CA HIS A 187 -10.37 10.95 -14.36
C HIS A 187 -10.14 11.67 -15.69
N GLY A 188 -10.05 13.00 -15.69
CA GLY A 188 -9.59 13.74 -16.85
C GLY A 188 -10.42 13.58 -18.12
N SER A 189 -11.72 13.25 -18.01
CA SER A 189 -12.58 13.27 -19.18
C SER A 189 -12.77 14.72 -19.64
N SER A 190 -12.66 14.97 -20.95
CA SER A 190 -12.81 16.26 -21.61
C SER A 190 -14.20 16.92 -21.51
N SER A 191 -14.96 16.63 -20.45
CA SER A 191 -16.23 17.30 -20.21
C SER A 191 -15.96 18.70 -19.68
N SER A 192 -16.28 19.70 -20.47
CA SER A 192 -16.32 21.09 -20.06
C SER A 192 -17.22 21.27 -18.84
N GLY A 193 -16.68 21.75 -17.73
CA GLY A 193 -17.54 22.03 -16.58
C GLY A 193 -16.85 21.97 -15.23
N TYR A 194 -15.64 21.46 -15.16
CA TYR A 194 -14.82 21.47 -13.95
C TYR A 194 -14.33 22.89 -13.65
N LYS A 195 -14.52 23.34 -12.41
CA LYS A 195 -14.12 24.68 -11.97
C LYS A 195 -12.84 24.63 -11.15
N GLU A 196 -12.84 23.83 -10.11
CA GLU A 196 -11.71 23.67 -9.20
C GLU A 196 -11.77 22.31 -8.49
N HIS A 197 -10.64 21.86 -7.96
CA HIS A 197 -10.63 20.72 -7.03
C HIS A 197 -11.34 21.10 -5.74
N LEU A 198 -12.10 20.18 -5.16
CA LEU A 198 -12.96 20.48 -4.02
C LEU A 198 -12.16 20.87 -2.77
N TYR A 199 -10.96 20.31 -2.63
CA TYR A 199 -9.99 20.62 -1.58
C TYR A 199 -8.56 20.31 -2.05
N PRO A 200 -7.53 20.83 -1.35
CA PRO A 200 -6.12 20.60 -1.73
C PRO A 200 -5.71 19.15 -1.57
N ALA A 201 -4.88 18.64 -2.47
CA ALA A 201 -4.18 17.38 -2.30
C ALA A 201 -2.98 17.53 -1.34
N ASP A 202 -2.57 16.41 -0.75
CA ASP A 202 -1.29 16.30 -0.06
C ASP A 202 -0.20 15.92 -1.07
N GLY A 203 0.51 16.90 -1.56
CA GLY A 203 1.61 16.76 -2.51
C GLY A 203 2.98 16.65 -1.86
N GLU A 204 3.07 16.37 -0.56
CA GLU A 204 4.35 16.20 0.12
C GLU A 204 5.02 14.88 -0.28
N LEU A 205 6.20 14.99 -0.90
CA LEU A 205 7.11 13.89 -1.12
C LEU A 205 8.04 13.77 0.10
N GLN A 206 8.00 12.64 0.77
CA GLN A 206 8.90 12.32 1.88
C GLN A 206 9.95 11.31 1.44
N THR A 207 11.19 11.49 1.89
CA THR A 207 12.32 10.63 1.56
C THR A 207 13.10 10.29 2.82
N ILE A 208 13.39 9.00 3.01
CA ILE A 208 14.29 8.49 4.05
C ILE A 208 15.50 7.90 3.35
N LYS A 209 16.69 8.25 3.81
CA LYS A 209 17.96 7.68 3.37
C LYS A 209 18.58 6.88 4.52
N LEU A 210 18.90 5.62 4.24
CA LEU A 210 19.69 4.74 5.09
C LEU A 210 21.09 4.69 4.48
N ALA A 211 21.96 5.57 4.96
CA ALA A 211 23.34 5.69 4.47
C ALA A 211 24.20 4.53 5.02
N ARG A 212 24.98 3.85 4.17
CA ARG A 212 25.78 2.66 4.51
C ARG A 212 27.28 2.81 4.22
N PRO A 213 27.92 3.85 4.77
CA PRO A 213 29.28 4.24 4.36
C PRO A 213 30.38 3.25 4.79
N ALA A 214 30.12 2.39 5.80
CA ALA A 214 31.15 1.54 6.37
C ALA A 214 31.54 0.35 5.49
N GLU A 215 30.71 -0.04 4.52
CA GLU A 215 30.92 -1.24 3.71
C GLU A 215 30.98 -0.97 2.20
N ASP A 216 31.08 0.29 1.79
CA ASP A 216 31.08 0.69 0.38
C ASP A 216 29.88 0.10 -0.39
N LYS A 217 28.69 0.09 0.27
CA LYS A 217 27.43 -0.37 -0.28
C LYS A 217 26.59 0.82 -0.72
N PRO A 218 25.76 0.67 -1.75
CA PRO A 218 24.77 1.69 -2.11
C PRO A 218 23.89 2.05 -0.93
N ASP A 219 23.54 3.32 -0.77
CA ASP A 219 22.56 3.77 0.21
C ASP A 219 21.18 3.15 -0.11
N ILE A 220 20.28 3.08 0.88
CA ILE A 220 18.90 2.64 0.64
C ILE A 220 18.00 3.86 0.81
N VAL A 221 17.15 4.10 -0.19
CA VAL A 221 16.22 5.24 -0.24
C VAL A 221 14.78 4.74 -0.20
N LEU A 222 14.01 5.23 0.76
CA LEU A 222 12.57 5.00 0.84
C LEU A 222 11.88 6.29 0.40
N VAL A 223 10.96 6.17 -0.54
CA VAL A 223 10.17 7.28 -1.10
C VAL A 223 8.71 7.08 -0.76
N ASN A 224 8.02 8.14 -0.32
CA ASN A 224 6.61 8.11 0.04
C ASN A 224 5.89 9.30 -0.59
N LEU A 225 4.88 9.01 -1.40
CA LEU A 225 4.02 9.99 -2.06
C LEU A 225 2.61 9.42 -2.20
N GLY A 226 1.59 10.22 -1.91
CA GLY A 226 0.19 9.82 -2.05
C GLY A 226 -0.37 10.11 -3.43
N ALA A 227 -0.19 9.19 -4.38
CA ALA A 227 -0.76 9.31 -5.72
C ALA A 227 -1.10 7.93 -6.30
N HIS A 228 -2.38 7.65 -6.58
CA HIS A 228 -2.79 6.39 -7.21
C HIS A 228 -1.90 6.02 -8.40
N ALA A 229 -1.39 4.79 -8.41
CA ALA A 229 -0.56 4.28 -9.51
C ALA A 229 -1.44 3.84 -10.70
N THR A 230 -1.96 4.83 -11.45
CA THR A 230 -2.98 4.67 -12.49
C THR A 230 -2.61 5.28 -13.83
N ILE A 231 -1.40 5.80 -14.02
CA ILE A 231 -0.99 6.45 -15.28
C ILE A 231 -1.00 5.45 -16.43
N ASN A 232 -0.42 4.27 -16.20
CA ASN A 232 -0.28 3.23 -17.22
C ASN A 232 -1.54 2.39 -17.39
N SER A 233 -2.44 2.40 -16.40
CA SER A 233 -3.73 1.71 -16.50
C SER A 233 -4.65 2.34 -17.54
N GLY A 234 -4.30 3.51 -18.05
CA GLY A 234 -5.10 4.28 -18.96
C GLY A 234 -6.34 4.81 -18.25
N SER A 235 -6.29 6.02 -17.74
CA SER A 235 -7.46 6.77 -17.24
C SER A 235 -8.53 6.92 -18.30
N GLU A 236 -8.17 6.73 -19.56
CA GLU A 236 -9.06 6.71 -20.70
C GLU A 236 -9.39 5.27 -21.07
N ARG A 237 -10.53 4.79 -20.62
CA ARG A 237 -11.43 3.72 -21.12
C ARG A 237 -10.89 2.61 -22.04
N GLY A 238 -9.67 2.68 -22.53
CA GLY A 238 -8.94 1.69 -23.31
C GLY A 238 -7.90 0.98 -22.45
N ARG A 239 -8.25 0.67 -21.24
CA ARG A 239 -7.49 0.01 -20.18
C ARG A 239 -6.34 -0.80 -20.70
N SER A 240 -5.14 -0.43 -20.29
CA SER A 240 -3.93 -1.17 -20.61
C SER A 240 -4.09 -2.65 -20.23
N THR A 241 -3.72 -3.53 -21.14
CA THR A 241 -3.57 -4.97 -20.91
C THR A 241 -2.11 -5.35 -20.66
N SER A 242 -1.25 -4.38 -20.38
CA SER A 242 0.16 -4.60 -20.05
C SER A 242 0.38 -4.53 -18.54
N ILE A 243 1.14 -5.48 -18.02
CA ILE A 243 1.57 -5.48 -16.62
C ILE A 243 2.58 -4.34 -16.41
N SER A 244 2.47 -3.63 -15.29
CA SER A 244 3.33 -2.52 -14.93
C SER A 244 3.24 -2.21 -13.43
N ALA A 245 4.36 -1.79 -12.83
CA ALA A 245 4.36 -1.20 -11.50
C ALA A 245 3.94 0.29 -11.53
N ASP A 246 3.65 0.84 -12.73
CA ASP A 246 3.26 2.23 -12.94
C ASP A 246 4.38 3.21 -12.52
N TRP A 247 4.05 4.44 -12.13
CA TRP A 247 5.03 5.47 -11.76
C TRP A 247 6.01 5.06 -10.65
N PRO A 248 5.70 4.17 -9.69
CA PRO A 248 6.67 3.67 -8.72
C PRO A 248 7.91 3.02 -9.36
N TYR A 249 7.75 2.30 -10.50
CA TYR A 249 8.88 1.76 -11.24
C TYR A 249 9.82 2.86 -11.72
N ASN A 250 9.27 3.92 -12.31
CA ASN A 250 10.09 5.00 -12.88
C ASN A 250 10.80 5.80 -11.80
N VAL A 251 10.18 6.00 -10.62
CA VAL A 251 10.87 6.62 -9.47
C VAL A 251 12.07 5.77 -9.05
N ARG A 252 11.88 4.46 -8.88
CA ARG A 252 12.96 3.55 -8.48
C ARG A 252 14.13 3.62 -9.44
N THR A 253 13.85 3.39 -10.73
CA THR A 253 14.89 3.38 -11.76
C THR A 253 15.58 4.71 -11.90
N TYR A 254 14.83 5.81 -11.87
CA TYR A 254 15.42 7.14 -11.99
C TYR A 254 16.36 7.48 -10.83
N VAL A 255 15.98 7.16 -9.59
CA VAL A 255 16.83 7.38 -8.41
C VAL A 255 18.07 6.48 -8.47
N GLU A 256 17.91 5.20 -8.79
CA GLU A 256 19.01 4.22 -8.88
C GLU A 256 20.00 4.53 -10.01
N GLU A 257 19.54 5.04 -11.15
CA GLU A 257 20.39 5.43 -12.27
C GLU A 257 21.15 6.75 -12.06
N ASN A 258 20.64 7.63 -11.19
CA ASN A 258 21.19 8.97 -10.97
C ASN A 258 21.80 9.18 -9.59
N SER A 259 21.89 8.13 -8.77
CA SER A 259 22.56 8.15 -7.46
C SER A 259 23.16 6.77 -7.15
N ASP A 260 24.06 6.70 -6.18
CA ASP A 260 24.57 5.42 -5.66
C ASP A 260 23.62 4.89 -4.56
N SER A 261 22.38 4.59 -4.96
CA SER A 261 21.33 4.16 -4.05
C SER A 261 20.47 3.04 -4.62
N LEU A 262 19.87 2.25 -3.74
CA LEU A 262 18.76 1.32 -4.01
C LEU A 262 17.47 1.99 -3.52
N CYS A 263 16.40 1.95 -4.30
CA CYS A 263 15.20 2.71 -4.03
C CYS A 263 13.96 1.82 -3.83
N ALA A 264 13.16 2.13 -2.83
CA ALA A 264 11.85 1.53 -2.57
C ALA A 264 10.77 2.62 -2.46
N VAL A 265 9.63 2.41 -3.12
CA VAL A 265 8.51 3.34 -3.12
C VAL A 265 7.38 2.76 -2.29
N PHE A 266 6.88 3.52 -1.33
CA PHE A 266 5.75 3.19 -0.47
C PHE A 266 4.58 4.12 -0.79
N GLU A 267 3.39 3.56 -0.95
CA GLU A 267 2.17 4.33 -1.17
C GLU A 267 1.78 5.09 0.09
N ALA A 268 1.68 6.42 -0.01
CA ALA A 268 1.16 7.25 1.07
C ALA A 268 -0.38 7.35 1.00
N ALA A 269 -0.98 8.31 1.71
CA ALA A 269 -2.41 8.54 1.70
C ALA A 269 -2.87 9.03 0.31
N ALA A 270 -3.41 8.13 -0.50
CA ALA A 270 -3.78 8.38 -1.89
C ALA A 270 -5.23 8.06 -2.22
N GLY A 271 -6.07 7.67 -1.27
CA GLY A 271 -7.42 7.16 -1.54
C GLY A 271 -8.28 8.06 -2.44
N ASP A 272 -8.10 9.36 -2.38
CA ASP A 272 -8.77 10.36 -3.21
C ASP A 272 -7.81 11.10 -4.17
N GLN A 273 -6.52 10.73 -4.20
CA GLN A 273 -5.48 11.47 -4.92
C GLN A 273 -4.98 10.73 -6.15
N ILE A 274 -4.86 11.45 -7.25
CA ILE A 274 -4.42 10.94 -8.56
C ILE A 274 -3.33 11.83 -9.17
N PRO A 275 -2.51 11.29 -10.09
CA PRO A 275 -1.46 12.04 -10.78
C PRO A 275 -1.98 13.09 -11.75
N ASN A 276 -3.24 13.01 -12.19
CA ASN A 276 -3.81 13.86 -13.21
C ASN A 276 -4.95 14.74 -12.71
N SER A 277 -5.38 15.68 -13.52
CA SER A 277 -6.52 16.56 -13.26
C SER A 277 -7.44 16.62 -14.48
N ALA A 278 -8.74 16.68 -14.23
CA ALA A 278 -9.73 16.96 -15.27
C ALA A 278 -9.78 18.44 -15.67
N ILE A 279 -9.06 19.31 -14.96
CA ILE A 279 -8.92 20.72 -15.27
C ILE A 279 -7.74 20.91 -16.21
N ASP A 280 -8.01 21.46 -17.40
CA ASP A 280 -7.01 21.62 -18.45
C ASP A 280 -5.78 22.44 -17.97
N GLY A 281 -4.60 21.91 -18.27
CA GLY A 281 -3.33 22.60 -18.03
C GLY A 281 -2.77 22.47 -16.61
N LEU A 282 -3.50 21.89 -15.64
CA LEU A 282 -3.01 21.77 -14.28
C LEU A 282 -2.04 20.60 -14.09
N ALA A 283 -2.24 19.48 -14.79
CA ALA A 283 -1.46 18.25 -14.61
C ALA A 283 -0.51 18.01 -15.81
N PRO A 284 0.66 18.66 -15.88
CA PRO A 284 1.54 18.58 -17.05
C PRO A 284 2.11 17.19 -17.29
N TYR A 285 2.18 16.33 -16.26
CA TYR A 285 2.72 14.98 -16.30
C TYR A 285 1.67 13.88 -16.07
N GLY A 286 0.43 14.23 -15.72
CA GLY A 286 -0.57 13.33 -15.17
C GLY A 286 -0.95 12.11 -16.02
N ASN A 287 -0.78 12.18 -17.34
CA ASN A 287 -1.02 11.08 -18.28
C ASN A 287 0.25 10.72 -19.07
N LYS A 288 1.42 11.08 -18.56
CA LYS A 288 2.70 10.84 -19.23
C LYS A 288 3.51 9.82 -18.46
N TYR A 289 3.57 8.64 -18.99
CA TYR A 289 4.45 7.59 -18.55
C TYR A 289 5.63 7.47 -19.54
N PRO A 290 6.91 7.51 -19.10
CA PRO A 290 7.41 7.46 -17.71
C PRO A 290 7.66 8.83 -17.04
N GLU A 291 7.35 9.94 -17.70
CA GLU A 291 7.78 11.30 -17.32
C GLU A 291 7.31 11.71 -15.93
N PHE A 292 6.11 11.25 -15.49
CA PHE A 292 5.61 11.53 -14.15
C PHE A 292 6.54 10.96 -13.07
N GLY A 293 6.85 9.67 -13.15
CA GLY A 293 7.73 9.01 -12.17
C GLY A 293 9.15 9.56 -12.19
N ASN A 294 9.68 9.88 -13.39
CA ASN A 294 10.99 10.53 -13.52
C ASN A 294 11.00 11.90 -12.82
N LYS A 295 9.92 12.70 -12.95
CA LYS A 295 9.83 13.99 -12.25
C LYS A 295 9.76 13.85 -10.74
N ILE A 296 9.07 12.83 -10.22
CA ILE A 296 9.11 12.49 -8.79
C ILE A 296 10.51 12.07 -8.36
N GLY A 297 11.20 11.29 -9.20
CA GLY A 297 12.62 10.94 -8.99
C GLY A 297 13.54 12.16 -8.92
N GLU A 298 13.32 13.19 -9.76
CA GLU A 298 14.04 14.47 -9.68
C GLU A 298 13.85 15.14 -8.31
N TYR A 299 12.59 15.26 -7.84
CA TYR A 299 12.31 15.82 -6.50
C TYR A 299 12.99 14.99 -5.39
N CYS A 300 13.01 13.66 -5.51
CA CYS A 300 13.73 12.79 -4.57
C CYS A 300 15.24 13.10 -4.57
N LEU A 301 15.86 13.25 -5.75
CA LEU A 301 17.29 13.61 -5.86
C LEU A 301 17.57 15.02 -5.33
N GLU A 302 16.65 15.96 -5.48
CA GLU A 302 16.78 17.30 -4.85
C GLU A 302 16.86 17.18 -3.32
N ILE A 303 16.02 16.32 -2.71
CA ILE A 303 16.08 16.06 -1.25
C ILE A 303 17.40 15.38 -0.89
N LEU A 304 17.82 14.34 -1.63
CA LEU A 304 19.04 13.57 -1.35
C LEU A 304 20.32 14.41 -1.45
N ASN A 305 20.35 15.36 -2.38
CA ASN A 305 21.48 16.27 -2.62
C ASN A 305 21.40 17.56 -1.75
N GLY A 306 20.26 17.79 -1.11
CA GLY A 306 20.05 18.92 -0.21
C GLY A 306 20.50 18.63 1.23
N GLU A 307 20.01 19.46 2.15
CA GLU A 307 20.24 19.26 3.58
C GLU A 307 19.18 18.31 4.14
N MET A 308 19.56 17.08 4.45
CA MET A 308 18.69 16.11 5.14
C MET A 308 18.95 16.15 6.64
N THR A 309 17.88 15.96 7.42
CA THR A 309 17.97 15.85 8.88
C THR A 309 18.43 14.45 9.27
N LYS A 310 19.45 14.33 10.11
CA LYS A 310 19.86 13.05 10.70
C LYS A 310 18.86 12.65 11.78
N ALA A 311 18.42 11.41 11.76
CA ALA A 311 17.60 10.84 12.82
C ALA A 311 18.45 10.65 14.10
N GLU A 312 17.97 11.15 15.23
CA GLU A 312 18.75 11.20 16.48
C GLU A 312 18.23 10.26 17.58
N GLY A 313 17.19 9.47 17.32
CA GLY A 313 16.67 8.49 18.28
C GLY A 313 17.53 7.23 18.37
N THR A 314 17.06 6.25 19.11
CA THR A 314 17.65 4.90 19.22
C THR A 314 16.57 3.84 19.25
N GLY A 315 16.89 2.67 18.74
CA GLY A 315 16.02 1.49 18.78
C GLY A 315 14.99 1.45 17.67
N ILE A 316 14.42 0.25 17.50
CA ILE A 316 13.27 -0.03 16.67
C ILE A 316 12.12 -0.43 17.60
N ARG A 317 11.01 0.28 17.53
CA ARG A 317 9.84 0.03 18.38
C ARG A 317 8.60 -0.11 17.52
N LEU A 318 8.18 -1.34 17.27
CA LEU A 318 6.98 -1.68 16.52
C LEU A 318 5.86 -2.01 17.50
N LYS A 319 4.67 -1.49 17.26
CA LYS A 319 3.45 -1.71 18.03
C LYS A 319 2.27 -1.95 17.10
N VAL A 320 1.26 -2.58 17.64
CA VAL A 320 -0.02 -2.79 16.97
C VAL A 320 -1.17 -2.41 17.89
N HIS A 321 -2.19 -1.75 17.33
CA HIS A 321 -3.43 -1.41 18.01
C HIS A 321 -4.61 -1.95 17.22
N VAL A 322 -5.54 -2.63 17.89
CA VAL A 322 -6.79 -3.09 17.26
C VAL A 322 -7.82 -1.97 17.37
N TYR A 323 -8.17 -1.41 16.23
CA TYR A 323 -9.20 -0.38 16.10
C TYR A 323 -10.50 -1.01 15.60
N THR A 324 -11.65 -0.59 16.16
CA THR A 324 -12.96 -1.08 15.75
C THR A 324 -13.85 0.11 15.40
N ALA A 325 -14.40 0.12 14.20
CA ALA A 325 -15.27 1.14 13.67
C ALA A 325 -16.68 0.61 13.41
N ASP A 326 -17.66 1.48 13.56
CA ASP A 326 -19.03 1.23 13.13
C ASP A 326 -19.12 1.15 11.60
N SER A 327 -20.05 0.34 11.11
CA SER A 327 -20.26 0.21 9.68
C SER A 327 -21.25 1.24 9.13
N MET A 328 -21.13 1.51 7.81
CA MET A 328 -22.04 2.35 7.06
C MET A 328 -23.44 1.71 7.01
N LYS A 329 -24.43 2.38 7.56
CA LYS A 329 -25.84 1.96 7.56
C LYS A 329 -26.78 3.01 6.97
N GLU A 330 -26.27 4.17 6.57
CA GLU A 330 -27.07 5.26 6.00
C GLU A 330 -27.87 4.81 4.79
N GLY A 331 -29.14 5.25 4.70
CA GLY A 331 -30.07 4.95 3.62
C GLY A 331 -30.81 3.63 3.77
N LEU A 332 -30.50 2.79 4.77
CA LEU A 332 -31.21 1.53 5.01
C LEU A 332 -32.60 1.73 5.64
N GLU A 333 -32.85 2.90 6.17
CA GLU A 333 -34.14 3.33 6.72
C GLU A 333 -35.21 3.61 5.66
N ASP A 334 -34.82 3.71 4.36
CA ASP A 334 -35.73 3.90 3.23
C ASP A 334 -35.92 2.60 2.44
N PRO A 335 -36.98 1.82 2.70
CA PRO A 335 -37.23 0.54 2.04
C PRO A 335 -37.60 0.68 0.56
N GLU A 336 -38.15 1.81 0.13
CA GLU A 336 -38.48 2.05 -1.30
C GLU A 336 -37.18 2.31 -2.08
N ARG A 337 -36.32 3.16 -1.55
CA ARG A 337 -34.99 3.44 -2.13
C ARG A 337 -34.15 2.17 -2.22
N LEU A 338 -34.18 1.32 -1.17
CA LEU A 338 -33.46 0.04 -1.14
C LEU A 338 -34.01 -0.95 -2.19
N ALA A 339 -35.34 -0.99 -2.40
CA ALA A 339 -35.94 -1.83 -3.43
C ALA A 339 -35.51 -1.38 -4.85
N GLN A 340 -35.52 -0.06 -5.11
CA GLN A 340 -35.03 0.52 -6.37
C GLN A 340 -33.55 0.23 -6.59
N ALA A 341 -32.71 0.37 -5.56
CA ALA A 341 -31.30 0.04 -5.58
C ALA A 341 -31.06 -1.44 -5.90
N SER A 342 -31.87 -2.34 -5.33
CA SER A 342 -31.80 -3.78 -5.58
C SER A 342 -32.10 -4.14 -7.04
N GLU A 343 -33.04 -3.45 -7.68
CA GLU A 343 -33.35 -3.63 -9.10
C GLU A 343 -32.20 -3.16 -9.99
N ILE A 344 -31.58 -2.01 -9.66
CA ILE A 344 -30.39 -1.51 -10.36
C ILE A 344 -29.24 -2.51 -10.21
N ALA A 345 -28.97 -2.99 -9.01
CA ALA A 345 -27.89 -3.94 -8.72
C ALA A 345 -28.06 -5.25 -9.52
N ALA A 346 -29.30 -5.76 -9.62
CA ALA A 346 -29.60 -6.96 -10.39
C ALA A 346 -29.34 -6.77 -11.90
N VAL A 347 -29.71 -5.62 -12.47
CA VAL A 347 -29.45 -5.29 -13.89
C VAL A 347 -27.96 -5.11 -14.12
N SER A 348 -27.26 -4.42 -13.21
CA SER A 348 -25.82 -4.21 -13.29
C SER A 348 -25.03 -5.53 -13.21
N ALA A 349 -25.42 -6.43 -12.31
CA ALA A 349 -24.81 -7.76 -12.20
C ALA A 349 -25.01 -8.62 -13.46
N ALA A 350 -26.16 -8.49 -14.12
CA ALA A 350 -26.48 -9.28 -15.32
C ALA A 350 -25.83 -8.73 -16.60
N LYS A 351 -25.65 -7.41 -16.72
CA LYS A 351 -25.28 -6.73 -17.97
C LYS A 351 -23.99 -5.89 -17.88
N GLY A 352 -23.53 -5.60 -16.70
CA GLY A 352 -22.39 -4.72 -16.43
C GLY A 352 -22.81 -3.28 -16.10
N SER A 353 -22.00 -2.61 -15.30
CA SER A 353 -22.25 -1.24 -14.79
C SER A 353 -22.35 -0.19 -15.91
N SER A 354 -21.60 -0.36 -16.98
CA SER A 354 -21.56 0.57 -18.12
C SER A 354 -22.63 0.30 -19.20
N HIS A 355 -23.42 -0.77 -19.06
CA HIS A 355 -24.41 -1.15 -20.05
C HIS A 355 -25.55 -0.11 -20.16
N VAL A 356 -26.11 0.06 -21.36
CA VAL A 356 -27.18 1.05 -21.63
C VAL A 356 -28.40 0.82 -20.71
N ASP A 357 -28.80 -0.41 -20.48
CA ASP A 357 -29.96 -0.73 -19.63
C ASP A 357 -29.66 -0.40 -18.16
N THR A 358 -28.44 -0.60 -17.69
CA THR A 358 -28.02 -0.21 -16.34
C THR A 358 -28.08 1.31 -16.17
N LYS A 359 -27.57 2.05 -17.14
CA LYS A 359 -27.68 3.53 -17.16
C LYS A 359 -29.13 4.01 -17.18
N ALA A 360 -29.97 3.35 -17.96
CA ALA A 360 -31.39 3.70 -18.08
C ALA A 360 -32.16 3.49 -16.76
N ILE A 361 -31.92 2.40 -16.03
CA ILE A 361 -32.60 2.14 -14.76
C ILE A 361 -32.05 3.04 -13.63
N VAL A 362 -30.74 3.34 -13.61
CA VAL A 362 -30.15 4.34 -12.72
C VAL A 362 -30.84 5.69 -12.89
N ALA A 363 -30.96 6.16 -14.14
CA ALA A 363 -31.65 7.43 -14.45
C ALA A 363 -33.15 7.39 -14.11
N LYS A 364 -33.82 6.25 -14.37
CA LYS A 364 -35.25 6.06 -14.04
C LYS A 364 -35.56 6.30 -12.57
N TYR A 365 -34.68 5.82 -11.69
CA TYR A 365 -34.86 5.95 -10.25
C TYR A 365 -34.15 7.15 -9.64
N GLY A 366 -33.45 7.94 -10.44
CA GLY A 366 -32.75 9.16 -10.00
C GLY A 366 -31.59 8.89 -9.03
N PHE A 367 -30.89 7.74 -9.21
CA PHE A 367 -29.63 7.53 -8.50
C PHE A 367 -28.50 8.34 -9.17
N PRO A 368 -27.60 8.97 -8.42
CA PRO A 368 -26.43 9.65 -8.95
C PRO A 368 -25.51 8.71 -9.73
N SER A 369 -25.35 7.47 -9.25
CA SER A 369 -24.47 6.48 -9.85
C SER A 369 -24.99 5.05 -9.65
N VAL A 370 -24.45 4.11 -10.44
CA VAL A 370 -24.66 2.67 -10.19
C VAL A 370 -23.98 2.26 -8.88
N TYR A 371 -22.90 2.91 -8.49
CA TYR A 371 -22.14 2.60 -7.27
C TYR A 371 -22.94 2.95 -6.02
N GLU A 372 -23.65 4.08 -5.99
CA GLU A 372 -24.55 4.42 -4.88
C GLU A 372 -25.62 3.33 -4.69
N ALA A 373 -26.27 2.90 -5.78
CA ALA A 373 -27.28 1.85 -5.70
C ALA A 373 -26.69 0.52 -5.21
N THR A 374 -25.57 0.09 -5.77
CA THR A 374 -24.92 -1.18 -5.37
C THR A 374 -24.32 -1.09 -3.97
N GLY A 375 -23.81 0.07 -3.59
CA GLY A 375 -23.32 0.38 -2.25
C GLY A 375 -24.43 0.25 -1.21
N LEU A 376 -25.60 0.88 -1.48
CA LEU A 376 -26.77 0.78 -0.58
C LEU A 376 -27.22 -0.68 -0.38
N VAL A 377 -27.24 -1.49 -1.45
CA VAL A 377 -27.54 -2.93 -1.34
C VAL A 377 -26.45 -3.66 -0.52
N SER A 378 -25.19 -3.29 -0.68
CA SER A 378 -24.07 -3.90 0.05
C SER A 378 -24.16 -3.62 1.55
N ARG A 379 -24.61 -2.43 1.96
CA ARG A 379 -24.81 -2.03 3.37
C ARG A 379 -25.75 -2.98 4.12
N THR A 380 -26.68 -3.64 3.44
CA THR A 380 -27.57 -4.65 4.06
C THR A 380 -26.83 -5.90 4.57
N LYS A 381 -25.62 -6.14 4.05
CA LYS A 381 -24.79 -7.31 4.36
C LYS A 381 -23.63 -6.97 5.29
N TYR A 382 -23.42 -5.69 5.59
CA TYR A 382 -22.33 -5.28 6.45
C TYR A 382 -22.56 -5.74 7.89
N LEU A 383 -21.49 -6.17 8.53
CA LEU A 383 -21.45 -6.39 9.98
C LEU A 383 -21.82 -5.08 10.69
N ASP A 384 -22.11 -5.12 11.98
CA ASP A 384 -22.35 -3.88 12.73
C ASP A 384 -21.07 -3.08 12.92
N THR A 385 -19.95 -3.78 13.09
CA THR A 385 -18.63 -3.18 13.24
C THR A 385 -17.59 -3.96 12.41
N TYR A 386 -16.47 -3.28 12.09
CA TYR A 386 -15.28 -3.89 11.52
C TYR A 386 -14.06 -3.53 12.35
N SER A 387 -13.24 -4.53 12.64
CA SER A 387 -11.96 -4.34 13.33
C SER A 387 -10.80 -4.41 12.35
N MET A 388 -9.75 -3.64 12.61
CA MET A 388 -8.52 -3.61 11.83
C MET A 388 -7.31 -3.40 12.75
N GLU A 389 -6.14 -3.87 12.31
CA GLU A 389 -4.88 -3.64 12.99
C GLU A 389 -4.22 -2.37 12.46
N LEU A 390 -3.91 -1.46 13.35
CA LEU A 390 -3.14 -0.26 13.08
C LEU A 390 -1.71 -0.50 13.56
N HIS A 391 -0.79 -0.77 12.64
CA HIS A 391 0.62 -0.88 12.97
C HIS A 391 1.26 0.51 12.99
N TYR A 392 2.11 0.76 13.99
CA TYR A 392 2.85 2.01 14.12
C TYR A 392 4.23 1.74 14.72
N MET A 393 5.21 2.50 14.30
CA MET A 393 6.59 2.21 14.61
C MET A 393 7.40 3.49 14.79
N ASP A 394 8.40 3.43 15.64
CA ASP A 394 9.47 4.43 15.76
C ASP A 394 10.81 3.78 15.44
N ILE A 395 11.55 4.39 14.56
CA ILE A 395 12.95 4.04 14.26
C ILE A 395 13.79 5.28 14.37
N HIS A 396 14.64 5.36 15.39
CA HIS A 396 15.56 6.48 15.61
C HIS A 396 14.89 7.86 15.64
N GLY A 397 13.63 7.96 16.11
CA GLY A 397 12.90 9.23 16.17
C GLY A 397 12.18 9.61 14.87
N VAL A 398 12.12 8.71 13.90
CA VAL A 398 11.25 8.80 12.73
C VAL A 398 10.07 7.84 12.93
N SER A 399 8.84 8.33 12.82
CA SER A 399 7.66 7.49 12.97
C SER A 399 7.13 6.99 11.65
N PHE A 400 6.55 5.78 11.70
CA PHE A 400 5.87 5.12 10.59
C PHE A 400 4.50 4.68 11.05
N ILE A 401 3.49 4.84 10.21
CA ILE A 401 2.18 4.22 10.38
C ILE A 401 1.84 3.38 9.17
N PHE A 402 1.11 2.28 9.40
CA PHE A 402 0.67 1.36 8.37
C PHE A 402 -0.85 1.24 8.48
N ALA A 403 -1.54 1.66 7.42
CA ALA A 403 -2.99 1.69 7.34
C ALA A 403 -3.49 0.61 6.37
N PRO A 404 -4.32 -0.36 6.81
CA PRO A 404 -4.82 -1.44 5.97
C PRO A 404 -6.01 -1.01 5.09
N PHE A 405 -6.02 0.25 4.64
CA PHE A 405 -7.08 0.86 3.86
C PHE A 405 -6.55 1.98 2.96
N GLU A 406 -7.38 2.42 2.03
CA GLU A 406 -7.10 3.56 1.16
C GLU A 406 -7.47 4.86 1.89
N MET A 407 -6.46 5.43 2.58
CA MET A 407 -6.58 6.68 3.34
C MET A 407 -6.64 7.88 2.39
N PHE A 408 -7.53 8.83 2.65
CA PHE A 408 -7.56 10.10 1.92
C PHE A 408 -6.35 10.99 2.26
N GLY A 409 -5.89 11.78 1.29
CA GLY A 409 -4.75 12.66 1.45
C GLY A 409 -4.90 13.64 2.61
N VAL A 410 -6.09 14.20 2.80
CA VAL A 410 -6.39 15.11 3.92
C VAL A 410 -6.26 14.44 5.30
N THR A 411 -6.62 13.16 5.40
CA THR A 411 -6.46 12.39 6.65
C THR A 411 -4.97 12.11 6.92
N GLY A 412 -4.22 11.67 5.91
CA GLY A 412 -2.77 11.47 6.04
C GLY A 412 -2.04 12.77 6.41
N ARG A 413 -2.44 13.89 5.81
CA ARG A 413 -1.91 15.22 6.14
C ARG A 413 -2.21 15.61 7.58
N ALA A 414 -3.45 15.38 8.04
CA ALA A 414 -3.82 15.67 9.44
C ALA A 414 -2.98 14.86 10.44
N ILE A 415 -2.66 13.60 10.14
CA ILE A 415 -1.77 12.79 10.97
C ILE A 415 -0.35 13.38 10.99
N LYS A 416 0.22 13.71 9.83
CA LYS A 416 1.57 14.30 9.73
C LYS A 416 1.66 15.63 10.47
N ASP A 417 0.71 16.54 10.26
CA ASP A 417 0.71 17.88 10.85
C ASP A 417 0.52 17.88 12.37
N ASN A 418 -0.11 16.85 12.95
CA ASN A 418 -0.36 16.73 14.39
C ASN A 418 0.52 15.66 15.07
N SER A 419 1.36 14.97 14.33
CA SER A 419 2.30 13.99 14.88
C SER A 419 3.27 14.66 15.84
N PRO A 420 3.65 14.01 16.95
CA PRO A 420 4.70 14.49 17.84
C PRO A 420 6.11 14.34 17.27
N TYR A 421 6.27 13.65 16.12
CA TYR A 421 7.54 13.42 15.43
C TYR A 421 7.76 14.44 14.33
N ASP A 422 9.00 14.81 14.07
CA ASP A 422 9.35 15.74 12.98
C ASP A 422 9.14 15.11 11.59
N MET A 423 9.17 13.76 11.50
CA MET A 423 8.86 12.99 10.32
C MET A 423 7.92 11.84 10.69
N THR A 424 6.78 11.78 10.02
CA THR A 424 5.83 10.65 10.07
C THR A 424 5.62 10.11 8.66
N PHE A 425 6.06 8.89 8.44
CA PHE A 425 5.98 8.21 7.16
C PHE A 425 4.66 7.42 7.11
N VAL A 426 3.68 7.94 6.36
CA VAL A 426 2.34 7.35 6.26
C VAL A 426 2.33 6.33 5.15
N ILE A 427 2.06 5.06 5.47
CA ILE A 427 2.00 3.94 4.52
C ILE A 427 0.57 3.41 4.51
N THR A 428 -0.05 3.34 3.33
CA THR A 428 -1.41 2.82 3.16
C THR A 428 -1.41 1.52 2.36
N CYS A 429 -2.56 0.93 2.10
CA CYS A 429 -2.65 -0.36 1.43
C CYS A 429 -1.77 -1.44 2.07
N SER A 430 -1.65 -1.41 3.42
CA SER A 430 -0.86 -2.36 4.20
C SER A 430 -1.64 -3.61 4.60
N GLU A 431 -0.98 -4.51 5.32
CA GLU A 431 -1.59 -5.76 5.80
C GLU A 431 -2.61 -5.56 6.91
N ASN A 432 -3.47 -6.57 7.06
CA ASN A 432 -4.43 -6.70 8.15
C ASN A 432 -4.71 -8.17 8.43
N SER A 433 -4.25 -8.68 9.56
CA SER A 433 -4.46 -10.08 9.96
C SER A 433 -5.93 -10.41 10.21
N MET A 434 -6.76 -9.39 10.49
CA MET A 434 -8.19 -9.54 10.79
C MET A 434 -9.07 -9.68 9.53
N GLY A 435 -8.49 -9.62 8.33
CA GLY A 435 -9.23 -9.79 7.08
C GLY A 435 -8.53 -9.19 5.87
N ASP A 436 -9.26 -9.17 4.74
CA ASP A 436 -8.80 -8.48 3.53
C ASP A 436 -8.70 -6.97 3.77
N HIS A 437 -8.01 -6.29 2.85
CA HIS A 437 -7.93 -4.84 2.77
C HIS A 437 -9.29 -4.16 3.00
N MET A 438 -9.29 -3.08 3.77
CA MET A 438 -10.52 -2.46 4.27
C MET A 438 -11.25 -1.57 3.26
N GLY A 439 -10.65 -1.30 2.09
CA GLY A 439 -11.19 -0.38 1.08
C GLY A 439 -11.01 1.07 1.50
N TYR A 440 -11.86 1.96 0.99
CA TYR A 440 -11.79 3.39 1.30
C TYR A 440 -12.32 3.72 2.68
N ILE A 441 -11.65 4.65 3.37
CA ILE A 441 -12.18 5.34 4.54
C ILE A 441 -12.14 6.85 4.25
N PRO A 442 -13.23 7.39 3.66
CA PRO A 442 -13.27 8.78 3.23
C PRO A 442 -13.37 9.74 4.41
N HIS A 443 -12.64 10.84 4.35
CA HIS A 443 -12.82 12.00 5.20
C HIS A 443 -14.18 12.67 4.94
N ILE A 444 -14.73 13.36 5.90
CA ILE A 444 -16.07 13.98 5.81
C ILE A 444 -16.22 14.89 4.57
N GLN A 445 -15.17 15.56 4.13
CA GLN A 445 -15.18 16.37 2.92
C GLN A 445 -15.35 15.54 1.63
N GLY A 446 -15.02 14.25 1.65
CA GLY A 446 -15.21 13.30 0.56
C GLY A 446 -16.48 12.46 0.69
N CYS A 447 -17.34 12.74 1.68
CA CYS A 447 -18.57 11.98 1.94
C CYS A 447 -19.79 12.60 1.22
N GLU A 448 -19.68 12.82 -0.09
CA GLU A 448 -20.80 13.25 -0.94
C GLU A 448 -21.41 12.04 -1.66
N GLU A 449 -22.73 12.00 -1.80
CA GLU A 449 -23.47 10.86 -2.38
C GLU A 449 -23.08 10.50 -3.83
N SER A 450 -22.38 11.35 -4.53
CA SER A 450 -21.91 11.09 -5.90
C SER A 450 -20.45 10.62 -5.96
N PHE A 451 -19.78 10.52 -4.81
CA PHE A 451 -18.37 10.16 -4.77
C PHE A 451 -18.20 8.66 -4.64
N TYR A 452 -17.42 8.08 -5.53
CA TYR A 452 -17.20 6.63 -5.61
C TYR A 452 -16.74 6.03 -4.27
N GLU A 453 -15.82 6.69 -3.59
CA GLU A 453 -15.24 6.22 -2.32
C GLU A 453 -16.29 6.16 -1.21
N TYR A 454 -17.19 7.13 -1.17
CA TYR A 454 -18.32 7.16 -0.24
C TYR A 454 -19.36 6.08 -0.57
N ASP A 455 -19.63 5.89 -1.86
CA ASP A 455 -20.61 4.90 -2.31
C ASP A 455 -20.17 3.46 -1.96
N VAL A 456 -18.85 3.18 -1.99
CA VAL A 456 -18.30 1.83 -1.77
C VAL A 456 -17.73 1.59 -0.37
N THR A 457 -17.59 2.62 0.47
CA THR A 457 -17.08 2.43 1.83
C THR A 457 -18.01 1.57 2.68
N LYS A 458 -17.43 0.79 3.57
CA LYS A 458 -18.17 0.03 4.60
C LYS A 458 -18.18 0.70 5.97
N PHE A 459 -17.52 1.85 6.11
CA PHE A 459 -17.33 2.55 7.39
C PHE A 459 -18.27 3.74 7.54
N ALA A 460 -18.73 3.97 8.76
CA ALA A 460 -19.55 5.13 9.11
C ALA A 460 -18.79 6.45 8.89
N ARG A 461 -19.55 7.53 8.64
CA ARG A 461 -18.98 8.89 8.55
C ARG A 461 -18.25 9.25 9.85
N GLY A 462 -17.13 9.95 9.74
CA GLY A 462 -16.31 10.36 10.85
C GLY A 462 -15.24 9.34 11.26
N THR A 463 -15.25 8.13 10.68
CA THR A 463 -14.23 7.11 10.95
C THR A 463 -12.83 7.59 10.57
N ALA A 464 -12.68 8.34 9.48
CA ALA A 464 -11.37 8.85 9.04
C ALA A 464 -10.79 9.87 10.03
N GLU A 465 -11.62 10.75 10.55
CA GLU A 465 -11.26 11.75 11.57
C GLU A 465 -10.84 11.08 12.88
N ASP A 466 -11.62 10.09 13.32
CA ASP A 466 -11.32 9.35 14.54
C ASP A 466 -10.02 8.55 14.41
N LEU A 467 -9.77 7.94 13.25
CA LEU A 467 -8.51 7.28 12.95
C LEU A 467 -7.32 8.24 12.96
N ALA A 468 -7.49 9.46 12.43
CA ALA A 468 -6.42 10.46 12.48
C ALA A 468 -6.04 10.81 13.92
N VAL A 469 -7.03 11.05 14.78
CA VAL A 469 -6.81 11.29 16.21
C VAL A 469 -6.16 10.07 16.88
N THR A 470 -6.68 8.87 16.60
CA THR A 470 -6.16 7.62 17.16
C THR A 470 -4.67 7.43 16.83
N TYR A 471 -4.27 7.60 15.55
CA TYR A 471 -2.85 7.48 15.18
C TYR A 471 -1.97 8.50 15.88
N VAL A 472 -2.39 9.77 15.98
CA VAL A 472 -1.64 10.82 16.71
C VAL A 472 -1.49 10.47 18.18
N ASP A 473 -2.54 9.96 18.83
CA ASP A 473 -2.49 9.53 20.22
C ASP A 473 -1.53 8.34 20.41
N LEU A 474 -1.59 7.34 19.53
CA LEU A 474 -0.69 6.18 19.55
C LEU A 474 0.78 6.60 19.38
N LEU A 475 1.07 7.49 18.43
CA LEU A 475 2.41 8.04 18.21
C LEU A 475 2.88 8.86 19.40
N THR A 476 1.98 9.61 20.04
CA THR A 476 2.29 10.39 21.25
C THR A 476 2.66 9.47 22.42
N GLN A 477 1.92 8.38 22.60
CA GLN A 477 2.24 7.38 23.61
C GLN A 477 3.59 6.72 23.31
N LEU A 478 3.81 6.29 22.06
CA LEU A 478 5.07 5.66 21.64
C LEU A 478 6.29 6.57 21.86
N LYS A 479 6.17 7.87 21.57
CA LYS A 479 7.23 8.85 21.81
C LYS A 479 7.54 9.02 23.29
N ASN A 480 6.53 9.00 24.14
CA ASN A 480 6.69 9.15 25.60
C ASN A 480 7.27 7.91 26.31
N GLU A 481 7.36 6.77 25.61
CA GLU A 481 8.03 5.56 26.10
C GLU A 481 9.56 5.58 25.89
N GLN A 482 10.12 6.68 25.37
CA GLN A 482 11.56 6.85 25.11
C GLN A 482 12.40 7.03 26.36
#